data_d93befa7a6d880c095e0112e203109bc
#
_entry.id   d93befa7a6d880c095e0112e203109bc
#
_cell.length_a   1.000
_cell.length_b   1.000
_cell.length_c   1.000
_cell.angle_alpha   90.00
_cell.angle_beta   90.00
_cell.angle_gamma   90.00
#
_symmetry.space_group_name_H-M   'P 1'
#
loop_
_entity.id
_entity.type
_entity.pdbx_description
1 polymer ?
#
loop_
_entity_poly.entity_id
_entity_poly.type
_entity_poly.pdbx_seq_one_letter_code
_entity_poly.pdbx_strand_id
1 'polypeptide(L)'
;MMMETYEDYHEFEQYLIENEEHQVIGIDLCALTYNHHYDELDLEELTPDQYYQVGLYYDDLKKYDQALECFHLGEECEDSDCLCVLGYMYEKGQGVKQSNQVAMTYYRLASDLGNVVASCNLAYFYEYGIDVDQDYEKAFELYSLGVDEGFPRSLFSTAYFLQNGYGVTQDLEEAFLRYEEAAALGHNDAICALGECYEYGQGTRQDYQRALHYYEKAAYEGNSLAKYKLGRFYDLGYGCNENYSKA
;
A
#
# COMPACT_ATOMS: atom_id res chain seq x y z
N MET A 1 -12.15 3.96 8.60
CA MET A 1 -11.53 2.62 8.54
C MET A 1 -10.09 2.90 8.21
N MET A 2 -9.21 2.84 9.21
CA MET A 2 -7.80 3.16 9.04
C MET A 2 -7.14 1.93 8.44
N MET A 3 -6.52 2.08 7.30
CA MET A 3 -5.66 1.08 6.66
C MET A 3 -4.25 1.65 6.60
N GLU A 4 -3.33 1.14 7.43
CA GLU A 4 -2.36 0.16 6.93
C GLU A 4 -1.47 0.75 5.81
N THR A 5 -0.43 1.52 6.21
CA THR A 5 0.44 2.19 5.24
C THR A 5 1.82 1.53 5.17
N TYR A 6 2.27 0.86 6.23
CA TYR A 6 3.59 0.25 6.32
C TYR A 6 3.52 -1.29 6.35
N GLU A 7 2.48 -1.88 6.95
CA GLU A 7 2.27 -3.33 6.92
C GLU A 7 2.00 -3.84 5.49
N ASP A 8 1.24 -3.05 4.67
CA ASP A 8 1.00 -3.35 3.25
C ASP A 8 2.31 -3.31 2.42
N TYR A 9 3.28 -2.46 2.81
CA TYR A 9 4.57 -2.38 2.13
C TYR A 9 5.45 -3.59 2.43
N HIS A 10 5.50 -4.03 3.68
CA HIS A 10 6.23 -5.24 4.07
C HIS A 10 5.64 -6.51 3.44
N GLU A 11 4.29 -6.62 3.34
CA GLU A 11 3.65 -7.73 2.64
C GLU A 11 3.93 -7.69 1.14
N PHE A 12 4.01 -6.50 0.53
CA PHE A 12 4.35 -6.35 -0.88
C PHE A 12 5.83 -6.62 -1.15
N GLU A 13 6.75 -6.16 -0.32
CA GLU A 13 8.17 -6.53 -0.41
C GLU A 13 8.37 -8.03 -0.19
N GLN A 14 7.70 -8.63 0.78
CA GLN A 14 7.71 -10.08 0.97
C GLN A 14 7.16 -10.82 -0.24
N TYR A 15 6.08 -10.32 -0.85
CA TYR A 15 5.53 -10.85 -2.10
C TYR A 15 6.51 -10.74 -3.26
N LEU A 16 7.22 -9.62 -3.43
CA LEU A 16 8.26 -9.45 -4.44
C LEU A 16 9.47 -10.36 -4.19
N ILE A 17 9.90 -10.50 -2.93
CA ILE A 17 11.01 -11.38 -2.53
C ILE A 17 10.66 -12.86 -2.76
N GLU A 18 9.41 -13.27 -2.49
CA GLU A 18 8.97 -14.66 -2.68
C GLU A 18 8.70 -15.04 -4.15
N ASN A 19 8.44 -14.06 -5.03
CA ASN A 19 8.05 -14.33 -6.43
C ASN A 19 9.09 -13.95 -7.48
N GLU A 20 10.18 -13.29 -7.12
CA GLU A 20 11.28 -13.00 -8.04
C GLU A 20 12.53 -13.80 -7.65
N GLU A 21 13.01 -14.64 -8.59
CA GLU A 21 14.38 -15.16 -8.59
C GLU A 21 15.37 -13.98 -8.81
N HIS A 22 15.36 -13.01 -7.92
CA HIS A 22 16.37 -11.96 -7.90
C HIS A 22 17.54 -12.40 -7.02
N GLN A 23 18.61 -12.78 -7.68
CA GLN A 23 19.94 -12.55 -7.18
C GLN A 23 20.09 -11.03 -6.92
N VAL A 24 19.51 -10.53 -5.83
CA VAL A 24 19.84 -9.23 -5.31
C VAL A 24 21.28 -9.31 -4.83
N ILE A 25 22.07 -8.52 -5.48
CA ILE A 25 23.49 -8.24 -5.27
C ILE A 25 23.89 -8.42 -3.79
N GLY A 26 24.42 -9.59 -3.47
CA GLY A 26 25.58 -9.76 -2.63
C GLY A 26 25.54 -9.36 -1.16
N ILE A 27 24.38 -9.10 -0.55
CA ILE A 27 24.31 -9.06 0.91
C ILE A 27 23.44 -10.23 1.34
N ASP A 28 24.08 -11.28 1.82
CA ASP A 28 23.41 -12.37 2.50
C ASP A 28 22.86 -11.82 3.83
N LEU A 29 21.61 -11.32 3.79
CA LEU A 29 20.86 -10.91 4.98
C LEU A 29 20.84 -12.05 6.01
N CYS A 30 20.86 -13.32 5.57
CA CYS A 30 21.09 -14.46 6.42
C CYS A 30 22.48 -14.45 7.04
N ALA A 31 23.53 -14.01 6.34
CA ALA A 31 24.88 -13.90 6.93
C ALA A 31 24.97 -12.74 7.92
N LEU A 32 24.27 -11.64 7.67
CA LEU A 32 24.18 -10.51 8.61
C LEU A 32 23.30 -10.86 9.82
N THR A 33 22.16 -11.52 9.65
CA THR A 33 21.30 -11.98 10.77
C THR A 33 21.94 -13.12 11.57
N TYR A 34 22.84 -13.90 10.98
CA TYR A 34 23.54 -15.01 11.68
C TYR A 34 24.69 -14.53 12.57
N ASN A 35 25.23 -13.35 12.36
CA ASN A 35 26.36 -12.80 13.11
C ASN A 35 25.97 -11.68 14.08
N HIS A 36 24.93 -11.76 14.86
CA HIS A 36 24.59 -11.05 16.12
C HIS A 36 25.35 -9.75 16.50
N HIS A 37 25.88 -8.96 15.55
CA HIS A 37 26.78 -7.84 15.84
C HIS A 37 26.35 -6.50 15.23
N TYR A 38 25.04 -6.31 14.95
CA TYR A 38 24.55 -4.99 14.51
C TYR A 38 24.74 -3.86 15.55
N ASP A 39 24.83 -4.22 16.84
CA ASP A 39 25.09 -3.23 17.90
C ASP A 39 26.53 -2.67 17.88
N GLU A 40 27.41 -3.22 17.02
CA GLU A 40 28.83 -2.82 16.84
C GLU A 40 29.13 -2.38 15.39
N LEU A 41 28.09 -2.22 14.52
CA LEU A 41 28.31 -1.77 13.15
C LEU A 41 28.76 -0.30 13.14
N ASP A 42 29.87 -0.05 12.48
CA ASP A 42 30.28 1.31 12.14
C ASP A 42 29.43 1.79 10.96
N LEU A 43 28.47 2.66 11.24
CA LEU A 43 27.57 3.19 10.21
C LEU A 43 28.33 3.95 9.11
N GLU A 44 29.52 4.47 9.38
CA GLU A 44 30.35 5.16 8.39
C GLU A 44 30.94 4.20 7.33
N GLU A 45 30.96 2.89 7.60
CA GLU A 45 31.44 1.86 6.67
C GLU A 45 30.33 1.32 5.74
N LEU A 46 29.05 1.70 5.96
CA LEU A 46 27.92 1.23 5.17
C LEU A 46 27.82 1.96 3.84
N THR A 47 27.30 1.25 2.82
CA THR A 47 26.92 1.85 1.53
C THR A 47 25.52 2.47 1.63
N PRO A 48 25.16 3.40 0.74
CA PRO A 48 23.81 3.99 0.72
C PRO A 48 22.69 2.94 0.75
N ASP A 49 22.76 1.91 -0.07
CA ASP A 49 21.76 0.82 -0.12
C ASP A 49 21.65 0.03 1.20
N GLN A 50 22.68 0.07 2.04
CA GLN A 50 22.69 -0.62 3.32
C GLN A 50 22.03 0.18 4.44
N TYR A 51 22.00 1.51 4.34
CA TYR A 51 21.35 2.35 5.36
C TYR A 51 19.87 2.01 5.52
N TYR A 52 19.16 1.83 4.42
CA TYR A 52 17.76 1.44 4.44
C TYR A 52 17.55 0.11 5.17
N GLN A 53 18.30 -0.94 4.80
CA GLN A 53 18.16 -2.28 5.36
C GLN A 53 18.51 -2.33 6.85
N VAL A 54 19.59 -1.65 7.26
CA VAL A 54 20.00 -1.58 8.66
C VAL A 54 19.03 -0.74 9.48
N GLY A 55 18.51 0.33 8.88
CA GLY A 55 17.46 1.16 9.49
C GLY A 55 16.18 0.37 9.77
N LEU A 56 15.70 -0.42 8.81
CA LEU A 56 14.55 -1.32 9.00
C LEU A 56 14.78 -2.35 10.10
N TYR A 57 15.98 -2.95 10.15
CA TYR A 57 16.32 -3.88 11.22
C TYR A 57 16.24 -3.24 12.61
N TYR A 58 16.72 -2.00 12.77
CA TYR A 58 16.58 -1.28 14.03
C TYR A 58 15.12 -0.88 14.32
N ASP A 59 14.34 -0.53 13.31
CA ASP A 59 12.91 -0.22 13.46
C ASP A 59 12.12 -1.44 13.97
N ASP A 60 12.34 -2.62 13.41
CA ASP A 60 11.74 -3.88 13.87
C ASP A 60 12.06 -4.19 15.33
N LEU A 61 13.28 -3.85 15.77
CA LEU A 61 13.69 -3.95 17.16
C LEU A 61 13.15 -2.81 18.05
N LYS A 62 12.42 -1.86 17.48
CA LYS A 62 11.94 -0.61 18.13
C LYS A 62 13.07 0.25 18.68
N LYS A 63 14.26 0.12 18.13
CA LYS A 63 15.43 0.95 18.42
C LYS A 63 15.41 2.20 17.52
N TYR A 64 14.39 3.03 17.72
CA TYR A 64 14.06 4.14 16.80
C TYR A 64 15.18 5.18 16.66
N ASP A 65 16.00 5.41 17.69
CA ASP A 65 17.12 6.35 17.61
C ASP A 65 18.18 5.88 16.58
N GLN A 66 18.50 4.56 16.60
CA GLN A 66 19.43 3.98 15.62
C GLN A 66 18.83 3.86 14.24
N ALA A 67 17.54 3.54 14.13
CA ALA A 67 16.82 3.52 12.86
C ALA A 67 16.86 4.91 12.19
N LEU A 68 16.54 5.96 12.95
CA LEU A 68 16.58 7.35 12.47
C LEU A 68 17.98 7.76 12.02
N GLU A 69 19.03 7.37 12.74
CA GLU A 69 20.42 7.65 12.34
C GLU A 69 20.73 7.03 10.97
N CYS A 70 20.36 5.76 10.76
CA CYS A 70 20.54 5.10 9.47
C CYS A 70 19.73 5.80 8.35
N PHE A 71 18.45 6.09 8.58
CA PHE A 71 17.61 6.73 7.54
C PHE A 71 18.06 8.16 7.23
N HIS A 72 18.60 8.92 8.20
CA HIS A 72 19.18 10.23 7.93
C HIS A 72 20.49 10.15 7.12
N LEU A 73 21.30 9.10 7.32
CA LEU A 73 22.45 8.86 6.44
C LEU A 73 22.01 8.50 5.01
N GLY A 74 20.92 7.73 4.87
CA GLY A 74 20.30 7.49 3.57
C GLY A 74 19.70 8.75 2.94
N GLU A 75 19.09 9.64 3.73
CA GLU A 75 18.64 10.97 3.26
C GLU A 75 19.78 11.79 2.67
N GLU A 76 20.97 11.80 3.30
CA GLU A 76 22.15 12.51 2.77
C GLU A 76 22.62 11.94 1.41
N CYS A 77 22.26 10.70 1.11
CA CYS A 77 22.52 10.03 -0.16
C CYS A 77 21.36 10.14 -1.17
N GLU A 78 20.31 10.89 -0.85
CA GLU A 78 19.07 11.00 -1.66
C GLU A 78 18.38 9.65 -1.90
N ASP A 79 18.48 8.73 -0.93
CA ASP A 79 17.79 7.44 -0.99
C ASP A 79 16.29 7.60 -0.77
N SER A 80 15.48 7.24 -1.78
CA SER A 80 14.04 7.48 -1.79
C SER A 80 13.29 6.61 -0.78
N ASP A 81 13.80 5.43 -0.47
CA ASP A 81 13.18 4.51 0.49
C ASP A 81 13.43 4.99 1.92
N CYS A 82 14.65 5.43 2.23
CA CYS A 82 14.96 6.08 3.51
C CYS A 82 14.09 7.32 3.74
N LEU A 83 13.93 8.18 2.72
CA LEU A 83 13.06 9.34 2.79
C LEU A 83 11.59 8.95 3.03
N CYS A 84 11.10 7.91 2.35
CA CYS A 84 9.74 7.40 2.55
C CYS A 84 9.52 6.95 4.00
N VAL A 85 10.46 6.18 4.56
CA VAL A 85 10.36 5.71 5.95
C VAL A 85 10.48 6.86 6.94
N LEU A 86 11.35 7.84 6.73
CA LEU A 86 11.38 9.05 7.55
C LEU A 86 10.02 9.75 7.56
N GLY A 87 9.37 9.87 6.38
CA GLY A 87 8.01 10.38 6.28
C GLY A 87 7.04 9.62 7.18
N TYR A 88 7.07 8.30 7.14
CA TYR A 88 6.24 7.43 7.98
C TYR A 88 6.55 7.59 9.47
N MET A 89 7.82 7.62 9.88
CA MET A 89 8.21 7.80 11.28
C MET A 89 7.70 9.13 11.84
N TYR A 90 7.76 10.22 11.05
CA TYR A 90 7.17 11.51 11.45
C TYR A 90 5.64 11.48 11.47
N GLU A 91 4.99 10.77 10.54
CA GLU A 91 3.53 10.60 10.54
C GLU A 91 3.05 9.86 11.79
N LYS A 92 3.75 8.81 12.21
CA LYS A 92 3.38 7.98 13.37
C LYS A 92 3.97 8.47 14.70
N GLY A 93 4.98 9.33 14.68
CA GLY A 93 5.72 9.77 15.86
C GLY A 93 6.62 8.67 16.43
N GLN A 94 7.21 7.85 15.58
CA GLN A 94 8.14 6.79 15.97
C GLN A 94 9.55 7.36 16.15
N GLY A 95 10.05 7.38 17.38
CA GLY A 95 11.35 7.96 17.73
C GLY A 95 11.46 9.49 17.57
N VAL A 96 10.43 10.13 17.01
CA VAL A 96 10.35 11.57 16.75
C VAL A 96 9.02 12.13 17.21
N LYS A 97 8.96 13.46 17.37
CA LYS A 97 7.68 14.11 17.60
C LYS A 97 6.84 14.03 16.32
N GLN A 98 5.62 13.47 16.44
CA GLN A 98 4.67 13.40 15.34
C GLN A 98 4.45 14.75 14.65
N SER A 99 4.52 14.75 13.33
CA SER A 99 4.29 15.93 12.50
C SER A 99 3.92 15.56 11.07
N ASN A 100 2.65 15.69 10.73
CA ASN A 100 2.17 15.44 9.37
C ASN A 100 2.81 16.36 8.33
N GLN A 101 3.12 17.62 8.69
CA GLN A 101 3.77 18.55 7.78
C GLN A 101 5.19 18.12 7.42
N VAL A 102 5.94 17.59 8.40
CA VAL A 102 7.28 17.04 8.15
C VAL A 102 7.16 15.75 7.34
N ALA A 103 6.22 14.87 7.70
CA ALA A 103 5.93 13.64 6.95
C ALA A 103 5.64 13.93 5.47
N MET A 104 4.74 14.87 5.19
CA MET A 104 4.44 15.30 3.80
C MET A 104 5.66 15.83 3.05
N THR A 105 6.59 16.49 3.76
CA THR A 105 7.82 16.99 3.14
C THR A 105 8.70 15.83 2.70
N TYR A 106 8.90 14.84 3.56
CA TYR A 106 9.65 13.64 3.25
C TYR A 106 8.99 12.79 2.16
N TYR A 107 7.68 12.58 2.23
CA TYR A 107 6.95 11.87 1.17
C TYR A 107 7.05 12.57 -0.19
N ARG A 108 7.05 13.91 -0.21
CA ARG A 108 7.23 14.66 -1.45
C ARG A 108 8.63 14.47 -2.02
N LEU A 109 9.67 14.58 -1.18
CA LEU A 109 11.05 14.37 -1.62
C LEU A 109 11.23 12.95 -2.17
N ALA A 110 10.72 11.94 -1.48
CA ALA A 110 10.76 10.56 -1.95
C ALA A 110 9.99 10.36 -3.26
N SER A 111 8.79 10.93 -3.36
CA SER A 111 7.96 10.89 -4.57
C SER A 111 8.64 11.55 -5.77
N ASP A 112 9.31 12.68 -5.56
CA ASP A 112 10.07 13.40 -6.61
C ASP A 112 11.27 12.56 -7.10
N LEU A 113 11.78 11.64 -6.27
CA LEU A 113 12.79 10.64 -6.63
C LEU A 113 12.20 9.33 -7.20
N GLY A 114 10.89 9.28 -7.42
CA GLY A 114 10.20 8.14 -8.03
C GLY A 114 9.68 7.08 -7.06
N ASN A 115 9.72 7.33 -5.74
CA ASN A 115 9.16 6.37 -4.78
C ASN A 115 7.63 6.35 -4.84
N VAL A 116 7.08 5.27 -5.37
CA VAL A 116 5.62 5.10 -5.58
C VAL A 116 4.86 5.01 -4.26
N VAL A 117 5.45 4.40 -3.23
CA VAL A 117 4.84 4.29 -1.89
C VAL A 117 4.68 5.66 -1.27
N ALA A 118 5.73 6.48 -1.35
CA ALA A 118 5.69 7.87 -0.87
C ALA A 118 4.65 8.70 -1.63
N SER A 119 4.55 8.49 -2.96
CA SER A 119 3.51 9.12 -3.79
C SER A 119 2.11 8.77 -3.31
N CYS A 120 1.84 7.48 -3.02
CA CYS A 120 0.56 7.03 -2.47
C CYS A 120 0.28 7.58 -1.07
N ASN A 121 1.31 7.67 -0.22
CA ASN A 121 1.16 8.25 1.11
C ASN A 121 0.86 9.75 1.03
N LEU A 122 1.57 10.48 0.17
CA LEU A 122 1.29 11.90 -0.06
C LEU A 122 -0.10 12.12 -0.67
N ALA A 123 -0.53 11.26 -1.61
CA ALA A 123 -1.87 11.28 -2.19
C ALA A 123 -2.96 11.18 -1.12
N TYR A 124 -2.78 10.29 -0.14
CA TYR A 124 -3.69 10.12 0.99
C TYR A 124 -3.88 11.42 1.79
N PHE A 125 -2.82 12.20 2.02
CA PHE A 125 -2.94 13.50 2.70
C PHE A 125 -3.82 14.48 1.91
N TYR A 126 -3.68 14.53 0.57
CA TYR A 126 -4.52 15.37 -0.27
C TYR A 126 -5.96 14.84 -0.39
N GLU A 127 -6.14 13.51 -0.46
CA GLU A 127 -7.47 12.88 -0.53
C GLU A 127 -8.32 13.23 0.69
N TYR A 128 -7.73 13.20 1.89
CA TYR A 128 -8.46 13.43 3.15
C TYR A 128 -8.30 14.84 3.72
N GLY A 129 -7.47 15.69 3.11
CA GLY A 129 -7.21 17.05 3.62
C GLY A 129 -6.53 17.05 5.00
N ILE A 130 -5.56 16.15 5.22
CA ILE A 130 -4.86 16.03 6.50
C ILE A 130 -3.74 17.08 6.56
N ASP A 131 -3.91 18.10 7.41
CA ASP A 131 -3.00 19.24 7.54
C ASP A 131 -2.70 19.99 6.23
N VAL A 132 -3.55 19.80 5.20
CA VAL A 132 -3.52 20.42 3.88
C VAL A 132 -4.95 20.56 3.37
N ASP A 133 -5.22 21.48 2.46
CA ASP A 133 -6.53 21.53 1.79
C ASP A 133 -6.75 20.25 0.96
N GLN A 134 -7.97 19.69 1.06
CA GLN A 134 -8.35 18.52 0.27
C GLN A 134 -8.26 18.84 -1.23
N ASP A 135 -7.57 18.00 -1.96
CA ASP A 135 -7.33 18.16 -3.40
C ASP A 135 -7.35 16.78 -4.10
N TYR A 136 -8.51 16.43 -4.65
CA TYR A 136 -8.70 15.15 -5.34
C TYR A 136 -7.94 15.07 -6.68
N GLU A 137 -7.75 16.18 -7.40
CA GLU A 137 -6.99 16.18 -8.65
C GLU A 137 -5.55 15.78 -8.36
N LYS A 138 -4.96 16.43 -7.36
CA LYS A 138 -3.58 16.16 -6.94
C LYS A 138 -3.41 14.75 -6.35
N ALA A 139 -4.39 14.27 -5.58
CA ALA A 139 -4.38 12.91 -5.08
C ALA A 139 -4.41 11.90 -6.22
N PHE A 140 -5.27 12.11 -7.24
CA PHE A 140 -5.33 11.25 -8.41
C PHE A 140 -4.02 11.25 -9.22
N GLU A 141 -3.40 12.43 -9.43
CA GLU A 141 -2.11 12.54 -10.10
C GLU A 141 -1.03 11.72 -9.38
N LEU A 142 -0.95 11.87 -8.05
CA LEU A 142 0.03 11.16 -7.22
C LEU A 142 -0.21 9.63 -7.21
N TYR A 143 -1.47 9.19 -7.06
CA TYR A 143 -1.79 7.76 -7.18
C TYR A 143 -1.45 7.20 -8.57
N SER A 144 -1.59 8.00 -9.62
CA SER A 144 -1.34 7.57 -10.99
C SER A 144 0.14 7.27 -11.28
N LEU A 145 1.07 7.80 -10.48
CA LEU A 145 2.51 7.58 -10.68
C LEU A 145 2.91 6.10 -10.62
N GLY A 146 2.21 5.29 -9.85
CA GLY A 146 2.51 3.87 -9.72
C GLY A 146 1.68 2.94 -10.60
N VAL A 147 0.83 3.48 -11.48
CA VAL A 147 -0.05 2.65 -12.32
C VAL A 147 0.76 1.90 -13.37
N ASP A 148 1.68 2.57 -14.05
CA ASP A 148 2.50 1.98 -15.12
C ASP A 148 3.48 0.92 -14.58
N GLU A 149 3.85 1.02 -13.30
CA GLU A 149 4.67 0.04 -12.60
C GLU A 149 3.85 -1.14 -12.06
N GLY A 150 2.53 -1.08 -12.19
CA GLY A 150 1.63 -2.11 -11.68
C GLY A 150 1.53 -2.14 -10.16
N PHE A 151 1.76 -1.00 -9.47
CA PHE A 151 1.67 -0.96 -8.02
C PHE A 151 0.22 -1.15 -7.55
N PRO A 152 -0.10 -2.22 -6.78
CA PRO A 152 -1.50 -2.62 -6.52
C PRO A 152 -2.32 -1.54 -5.85
N ARG A 153 -1.74 -0.78 -4.91
CA ARG A 153 -2.41 0.33 -4.24
C ARG A 153 -2.71 1.49 -5.19
N SER A 154 -1.80 1.82 -6.11
CA SER A 154 -2.02 2.84 -7.14
C SER A 154 -3.15 2.45 -8.08
N LEU A 155 -3.15 1.21 -8.56
CA LEU A 155 -4.22 0.66 -9.40
C LEU A 155 -5.58 0.70 -8.68
N PHE A 156 -5.64 0.26 -7.43
CA PHE A 156 -6.86 0.30 -6.63
C PHE A 156 -7.35 1.74 -6.39
N SER A 157 -6.47 2.64 -5.94
CA SER A 157 -6.84 4.02 -5.61
C SER A 157 -7.30 4.78 -6.85
N THR A 158 -6.59 4.65 -7.98
CA THR A 158 -7.00 5.28 -9.24
C THR A 158 -8.31 4.70 -9.77
N ALA A 159 -8.55 3.39 -9.61
CA ALA A 159 -9.84 2.77 -9.94
C ALA A 159 -10.97 3.36 -9.10
N TYR A 160 -10.77 3.53 -7.81
CA TYR A 160 -11.74 4.14 -6.90
C TYR A 160 -12.06 5.61 -7.28
N PHE A 161 -11.05 6.38 -7.65
CA PHE A 161 -11.21 7.76 -8.11
C PHE A 161 -11.97 7.83 -9.44
N LEU A 162 -11.64 6.98 -10.39
CA LEU A 162 -12.38 6.87 -11.67
C LEU A 162 -13.84 6.42 -11.46
N GLN A 163 -14.07 5.47 -10.56
CA GLN A 163 -15.42 4.99 -10.24
C GLN A 163 -16.30 6.10 -9.68
N ASN A 164 -15.75 7.01 -8.87
CA ASN A 164 -16.51 8.05 -8.18
C ASN A 164 -16.41 9.43 -8.87
N GLY A 165 -15.50 9.61 -9.82
CA GLY A 165 -15.25 10.91 -10.46
C GLY A 165 -14.55 11.90 -9.53
N TYR A 166 -13.67 11.43 -8.63
CA TYR A 166 -12.92 12.28 -7.70
C TYR A 166 -11.68 12.85 -8.40
N GLY A 167 -11.66 14.17 -8.62
CA GLY A 167 -10.55 14.85 -9.28
C GLY A 167 -10.32 14.45 -10.75
N VAL A 168 -11.15 13.57 -11.29
CA VAL A 168 -11.07 13.03 -12.65
C VAL A 168 -12.46 12.78 -13.20
N THR A 169 -12.63 12.75 -14.52
CA THR A 169 -13.90 12.36 -15.13
C THR A 169 -14.21 10.91 -14.77
N GLN A 170 -15.44 10.64 -14.30
CA GLN A 170 -15.89 9.28 -13.99
C GLN A 170 -15.76 8.38 -15.21
N ASP A 171 -15.12 7.23 -15.04
CA ASP A 171 -15.01 6.18 -16.04
C ASP A 171 -15.10 4.79 -15.36
N LEU A 172 -16.30 4.19 -15.46
CA LEU A 172 -16.58 2.92 -14.81
C LEU A 172 -15.91 1.73 -15.51
N GLU A 173 -15.68 1.83 -16.83
CA GLU A 173 -15.04 0.76 -17.60
C GLU A 173 -13.57 0.70 -17.27
N GLU A 174 -12.88 1.85 -17.27
CA GLU A 174 -11.48 1.93 -16.87
C GLU A 174 -11.28 1.58 -15.38
N ALA A 175 -12.18 2.02 -14.48
CA ALA A 175 -12.14 1.64 -13.07
C ALA A 175 -12.21 0.12 -12.89
N PHE A 176 -13.12 -0.55 -13.62
CA PHE A 176 -13.24 -2.00 -13.57
C PHE A 176 -11.93 -2.70 -14.01
N LEU A 177 -11.31 -2.25 -15.11
CA LEU A 177 -10.04 -2.84 -15.59
C LEU A 177 -8.92 -2.70 -14.57
N ARG A 178 -8.78 -1.52 -13.95
CA ARG A 178 -7.75 -1.30 -12.91
C ARG A 178 -8.01 -2.12 -11.65
N TYR A 179 -9.29 -2.32 -11.27
CA TYR A 179 -9.61 -3.26 -10.18
C TYR A 179 -9.26 -4.71 -10.54
N GLU A 180 -9.44 -5.13 -11.82
CA GLU A 180 -9.00 -6.46 -12.25
C GLU A 180 -7.48 -6.62 -12.15
N GLU A 181 -6.71 -5.61 -12.56
CA GLU A 181 -5.26 -5.62 -12.45
C GLU A 181 -4.80 -5.66 -10.99
N ALA A 182 -5.32 -4.78 -10.13
CA ALA A 182 -4.99 -4.79 -8.71
C ALA A 182 -5.36 -6.11 -8.02
N ALA A 183 -6.52 -6.68 -8.35
CA ALA A 183 -6.98 -7.95 -7.80
C ALA A 183 -6.15 -9.15 -8.28
N ALA A 184 -5.60 -9.09 -9.50
CA ALA A 184 -4.68 -10.10 -10.03
C ALA A 184 -3.34 -10.08 -9.27
N LEU A 185 -2.95 -8.91 -8.76
CA LEU A 185 -1.76 -8.70 -7.91
C LEU A 185 -2.04 -8.94 -6.42
N GLY A 186 -3.23 -9.44 -6.05
CA GLY A 186 -3.56 -9.81 -4.68
C GLY A 186 -4.13 -8.69 -3.81
N HIS A 187 -4.43 -7.50 -4.36
CA HIS A 187 -5.01 -6.41 -3.56
C HIS A 187 -6.42 -6.78 -3.09
N ASN A 188 -6.58 -7.07 -1.81
CA ASN A 188 -7.81 -7.64 -1.24
C ASN A 188 -9.02 -6.70 -1.37
N ASP A 189 -8.84 -5.38 -1.21
CA ASP A 189 -9.93 -4.42 -1.41
C ASP A 189 -10.36 -4.33 -2.88
N ALA A 190 -9.42 -4.51 -3.83
CA ALA A 190 -9.76 -4.58 -5.25
C ALA A 190 -10.57 -5.85 -5.58
N ILE A 191 -10.25 -6.98 -4.95
CA ILE A 191 -11.05 -8.20 -5.06
C ILE A 191 -12.49 -7.95 -4.58
N CYS A 192 -12.66 -7.26 -3.44
CA CYS A 192 -13.97 -6.86 -2.93
C CYS A 192 -14.69 -5.89 -3.88
N ALA A 193 -13.98 -4.89 -4.40
CA ALA A 193 -14.53 -3.90 -5.34
C ALA A 193 -15.01 -4.55 -6.65
N LEU A 194 -14.32 -5.57 -7.16
CA LEU A 194 -14.81 -6.37 -8.30
C LEU A 194 -16.14 -7.05 -7.97
N GLY A 195 -16.30 -7.56 -6.75
CA GLY A 195 -17.58 -8.06 -6.28
C GLY A 195 -18.68 -7.00 -6.39
N GLU A 196 -18.40 -5.76 -6.01
CA GLU A 196 -19.33 -4.63 -6.13
C GLU A 196 -19.59 -4.27 -7.60
N CYS A 197 -18.56 -4.25 -8.44
CA CYS A 197 -18.73 -4.02 -9.87
C CYS A 197 -19.70 -5.03 -10.50
N TYR A 198 -19.59 -6.31 -10.17
CA TYR A 198 -20.53 -7.32 -10.65
C TYR A 198 -21.89 -7.26 -9.94
N GLU A 199 -21.97 -6.88 -8.66
CA GLU A 199 -23.24 -6.69 -7.94
C GLU A 199 -24.10 -5.60 -8.60
N TYR A 200 -23.47 -4.47 -8.99
CA TYR A 200 -24.20 -3.30 -9.48
C TYR A 200 -24.12 -3.11 -11.00
N GLY A 201 -23.29 -3.88 -11.71
CA GLY A 201 -23.07 -3.72 -13.13
C GLY A 201 -22.27 -2.44 -13.46
N GLN A 202 -21.27 -2.11 -12.65
CA GLN A 202 -20.41 -0.95 -12.83
C GLN A 202 -19.18 -1.32 -13.67
N GLY A 203 -19.06 -0.69 -14.85
CA GLY A 203 -17.99 -1.02 -15.81
C GLY A 203 -18.07 -2.41 -16.42
N THR A 204 -19.05 -3.22 -16.01
CA THR A 204 -19.29 -4.58 -16.50
C THR A 204 -20.78 -4.92 -16.44
N ARG A 205 -21.17 -6.06 -17.01
CA ARG A 205 -22.55 -6.56 -16.88
C ARG A 205 -22.77 -7.09 -15.47
N GLN A 206 -23.93 -6.75 -14.87
CA GLN A 206 -24.35 -7.30 -13.57
C GLN A 206 -24.37 -8.84 -13.58
N ASP A 207 -23.74 -9.45 -12.57
CA ASP A 207 -23.66 -10.91 -12.40
C ASP A 207 -23.50 -11.25 -10.92
N TYR A 208 -24.57 -11.64 -10.26
CA TYR A 208 -24.55 -12.02 -8.84
C TYR A 208 -23.72 -13.27 -8.53
N GLN A 209 -23.54 -14.19 -9.48
CA GLN A 209 -22.70 -15.37 -9.25
C GLN A 209 -21.23 -14.99 -9.20
N ARG A 210 -20.80 -14.10 -10.12
CA ARG A 210 -19.44 -13.57 -10.07
C ARG A 210 -19.23 -12.68 -8.84
N ALA A 211 -20.19 -11.81 -8.50
CA ALA A 211 -20.11 -11.00 -7.29
C ALA A 211 -19.92 -11.87 -6.04
N LEU A 212 -20.72 -12.95 -5.89
CA LEU A 212 -20.58 -13.89 -4.80
C LEU A 212 -19.18 -14.51 -4.74
N HIS A 213 -18.66 -14.96 -5.88
CA HIS A 213 -17.32 -15.55 -5.97
C HIS A 213 -16.22 -14.58 -5.49
N TYR A 214 -16.26 -13.31 -5.93
CA TYR A 214 -15.28 -12.31 -5.51
C TYR A 214 -15.42 -11.95 -4.03
N TYR A 215 -16.65 -11.85 -3.51
CA TYR A 215 -16.86 -11.64 -2.08
C TYR A 215 -16.38 -12.82 -1.23
N GLU A 216 -16.58 -14.07 -1.69
CA GLU A 216 -16.04 -15.26 -1.01
C GLU A 216 -14.51 -15.22 -0.96
N LYS A 217 -13.86 -14.87 -2.09
CA LYS A 217 -12.40 -14.74 -2.16
C LYS A 217 -11.88 -13.66 -1.20
N ALA A 218 -12.40 -12.43 -1.29
CA ALA A 218 -11.97 -11.34 -0.44
C ALA A 218 -12.27 -11.60 1.06
N ALA A 219 -13.41 -12.21 1.38
CA ALA A 219 -13.75 -12.57 2.75
C ALA A 219 -12.82 -13.65 3.34
N TYR A 220 -12.40 -14.61 2.52
CA TYR A 220 -11.41 -15.62 2.91
C TYR A 220 -10.07 -14.99 3.26
N GLU A 221 -9.63 -13.99 2.51
CA GLU A 221 -8.40 -13.19 2.77
C GLU A 221 -8.58 -12.15 3.90
N GLY A 222 -9.73 -12.11 4.56
CA GLY A 222 -9.95 -11.30 5.75
C GLY A 222 -10.78 -10.03 5.56
N ASN A 223 -11.09 -9.61 4.32
CA ASN A 223 -11.81 -8.37 4.04
C ASN A 223 -13.16 -8.28 4.78
N SER A 224 -13.30 -7.28 5.66
CA SER A 224 -14.47 -7.13 6.52
C SER A 224 -15.72 -6.69 5.74
N LEU A 225 -15.56 -5.86 4.71
CA LEU A 225 -16.67 -5.44 3.85
C LEU A 225 -17.19 -6.62 3.03
N ALA A 226 -16.28 -7.44 2.47
CA ALA A 226 -16.65 -8.64 1.74
C ALA A 226 -17.39 -9.66 2.63
N LYS A 227 -16.98 -9.82 3.90
CA LYS A 227 -17.71 -10.66 4.87
C LYS A 227 -19.14 -10.17 5.10
N TYR A 228 -19.33 -8.87 5.25
CA TYR A 228 -20.65 -8.27 5.38
C TYR A 228 -21.49 -8.45 4.10
N LYS A 229 -20.91 -8.19 2.92
CA LYS A 229 -21.58 -8.39 1.64
C LYS A 229 -21.98 -9.84 1.41
N LEU A 230 -21.10 -10.76 1.76
CA LEU A 230 -21.33 -12.21 1.67
C LEU A 230 -22.51 -12.64 2.53
N GLY A 231 -22.60 -12.15 3.77
CA GLY A 231 -23.77 -12.41 4.63
C GLY A 231 -25.07 -11.98 3.96
N ARG A 232 -25.12 -10.75 3.43
CA ARG A 232 -26.29 -10.25 2.69
C ARG A 232 -26.64 -11.10 1.45
N PHE A 233 -25.65 -11.60 0.73
CA PHE A 233 -25.87 -12.44 -0.45
C PHE A 233 -26.51 -13.76 -0.08
N TYR A 234 -26.09 -14.39 1.02
CA TYR A 234 -26.71 -15.62 1.51
C TYR A 234 -28.11 -15.39 2.07
N ASP A 235 -28.37 -14.28 2.76
CA ASP A 235 -29.70 -13.91 3.24
C ASP A 235 -30.72 -13.72 2.10
N LEU A 236 -30.28 -13.09 1.01
CA LEU A 236 -31.12 -12.72 -0.12
C LEU A 236 -31.14 -13.77 -1.25
N GLY A 237 -30.31 -14.81 -1.15
CA GLY A 237 -30.16 -15.82 -2.19
C GLY A 237 -29.53 -15.28 -3.49
N TYR A 238 -28.75 -14.22 -3.43
CA TYR A 238 -28.09 -13.65 -4.60
C TYR A 238 -26.95 -14.55 -5.10
N GLY A 239 -27.05 -15.01 -6.35
CA GLY A 239 -26.08 -15.93 -6.95
C GLY A 239 -26.05 -17.35 -6.36
N CYS A 240 -26.86 -17.64 -5.33
CA CYS A 240 -26.98 -18.93 -4.66
C CYS A 240 -28.40 -19.14 -4.13
N ASN A 241 -28.68 -20.30 -3.52
CA ASN A 241 -29.90 -20.49 -2.73
C ASN A 241 -29.74 -19.75 -1.37
N GLU A 242 -30.84 -19.22 -0.83
CA GLU A 242 -30.89 -18.67 0.51
C GLU A 242 -30.27 -19.63 1.53
N ASN A 243 -29.36 -19.12 2.36
CA ASN A 243 -28.66 -19.92 3.34
C ASN A 243 -28.39 -19.15 4.62
N TYR A 244 -29.40 -19.07 5.49
CA TYR A 244 -29.34 -18.37 6.77
C TYR A 244 -28.29 -18.90 7.76
N SER A 245 -27.77 -20.11 7.55
CA SER A 245 -26.71 -20.65 8.41
C SER A 245 -25.32 -20.15 8.02
N LYS A 246 -25.16 -19.57 6.80
CA LYS A 246 -23.92 -18.95 6.30
C LYS A 246 -23.95 -17.43 6.37
N ALA A 247 -25.13 -16.83 6.48
CA ALA A 247 -25.32 -15.40 6.69
C ALA A 247 -25.00 -15.01 8.13
#